data_d140eea06e68d1347f0f59e986fba264
#
_entry.id   d140eea06e68d1347f0f59e986fba264
#
_cell.length_a   1.000
_cell.length_b   1.000
_cell.length_c   1.000
_cell.angle_alpha   90.00
_cell.angle_beta   90.00
_cell.angle_gamma   90.00
#
_symmetry.space_group_name_H-M   'P 1'
#
loop_
_entity.id
_entity.type
_entity.pdbx_description
1 polymer ?
#
loop_
_entity_poly.entity_id
_entity_poly.type
_entity_poly.pdbx_seq_one_letter_code
_entity_poly.pdbx_strand_id
1 'polypeptide(L)'
;QDKVKVSLRSPDMLADVAIVDPTLTYGTDQYTSGRGAMDAFTHLMEAYVCGEPNPLTDMVCEEGLRRLSRSVIAGCKQDNHKARSDLSFAALLGGMAITNAKLGAAHGLASALGGKLDAPHSVITARLAPHVMQENINAAKQAGRNDVINRYRKLAQLVTDRANANEHDGVLWVKMVLDKLELPLLGKFGVCQTSFEQVANDALKSVAIKGNPLPLNQERLVFILKQVCDCSGDCVAESTPHMSSVEVLESRSDLSSVNE
;
A
#
# COMPACT_ATOMS: atom_id res chain seq x y z
N GLN A 1 -6.58 0.52 -24.81
CA GLN A 1 -5.33 0.57 -24.04
C GLN A 1 -5.46 -0.39 -22.87
N ASP A 2 -4.49 -1.29 -22.72
CA ASP A 2 -4.43 -2.25 -21.63
C ASP A 2 -4.18 -1.47 -20.31
N LYS A 3 -5.12 -1.51 -19.39
CA LYS A 3 -5.00 -0.86 -18.08
C LYS A 3 -4.06 -1.66 -17.17
N VAL A 4 -2.76 -1.63 -17.49
CA VAL A 4 -1.71 -2.42 -16.82
C VAL A 4 -0.65 -1.50 -16.24
N LYS A 5 -0.28 -1.72 -14.97
CA LYS A 5 0.88 -1.11 -14.34
C LYS A 5 2.14 -1.91 -14.71
N VAL A 6 3.12 -1.24 -15.31
CA VAL A 6 4.43 -1.84 -15.66
C VAL A 6 5.51 -1.23 -14.77
N SER A 7 6.44 -2.06 -14.29
CA SER A 7 7.62 -1.62 -13.53
C SER A 7 8.88 -2.05 -14.28
N LEU A 8 9.78 -1.10 -14.51
CA LEU A 8 11.11 -1.35 -15.07
C LEU A 8 12.13 -1.45 -13.93
N ARG A 9 13.03 -2.41 -14.05
CA ARG A 9 14.16 -2.60 -13.12
C ARG A 9 15.40 -3.01 -13.90
N SER A 10 16.52 -2.32 -13.65
CA SER A 10 17.83 -2.67 -14.18
C SER A 10 18.89 -2.30 -13.15
N PRO A 11 20.00 -3.05 -13.03
CA PRO A 11 21.19 -2.62 -12.29
C PRO A 11 21.68 -1.24 -12.72
N ASP A 12 21.55 -0.89 -13.99
CA ASP A 12 21.98 0.41 -14.55
C ASP A 12 21.13 1.59 -14.06
N MET A 13 20.00 1.34 -13.39
CA MET A 13 19.15 2.35 -12.77
C MET A 13 19.52 2.63 -11.31
N LEU A 14 20.51 1.92 -10.75
CA LEU A 14 20.97 2.17 -9.38
C LEU A 14 21.78 3.47 -9.34
N ALA A 15 21.47 4.33 -8.39
CA ALA A 15 22.25 5.53 -8.13
C ALA A 15 23.55 5.15 -7.39
N ASP A 16 24.69 5.75 -7.80
CA ASP A 16 25.99 5.56 -7.11
C ASP A 16 25.95 6.17 -5.70
N VAL A 17 25.18 7.24 -5.51
CA VAL A 17 24.99 7.94 -4.23
C VAL A 17 23.53 8.27 -4.05
N ALA A 18 22.95 7.89 -2.92
CA ALA A 18 21.62 8.27 -2.51
C ALA A 18 21.68 9.21 -1.29
N ILE A 19 21.21 10.45 -1.44
CA ILE A 19 21.15 11.43 -0.36
C ILE A 19 19.70 11.54 0.11
N VAL A 20 19.46 11.20 1.39
CA VAL A 20 18.16 11.31 2.03
C VAL A 20 18.16 12.53 2.94
N ASP A 21 17.65 13.65 2.41
CA ASP A 21 17.53 14.90 3.16
C ASP A 21 16.07 15.07 3.64
N PRO A 22 15.79 14.94 4.94
CA PRO A 22 14.44 15.09 5.47
C PRO A 22 13.88 16.51 5.33
N THR A 23 14.73 17.53 5.16
CA THR A 23 14.27 18.91 5.00
C THR A 23 13.42 19.11 3.75
N LEU A 24 13.66 18.30 2.72
CA LEU A 24 12.86 18.29 1.48
C LEU A 24 11.40 17.82 1.70
N THR A 25 11.10 17.25 2.86
CA THR A 25 9.72 16.82 3.22
C THR A 25 8.98 17.88 4.03
N TYR A 26 9.65 18.93 4.50
CA TYR A 26 9.01 19.95 5.32
C TYR A 26 7.95 20.73 4.54
N GLY A 27 6.83 21.05 5.17
CA GLY A 27 5.69 21.70 4.53
C GLY A 27 4.89 20.81 3.58
N THR A 28 5.27 19.54 3.37
CA THR A 28 4.45 18.62 2.57
C THR A 28 3.12 18.37 3.28
N ASP A 29 2.02 18.42 2.52
CA ASP A 29 0.66 18.25 3.04
C ASP A 29 0.45 16.87 3.69
N GLN A 30 -0.60 16.79 4.54
CA GLN A 30 -0.94 15.58 5.29
C GLN A 30 -1.22 14.37 4.38
N TYR A 31 -1.91 14.59 3.27
CA TYR A 31 -2.27 13.50 2.35
C TYR A 31 -1.03 12.88 1.70
N THR A 32 -0.15 13.72 1.16
CA THR A 32 1.09 13.26 0.51
C THR A 32 2.04 12.61 1.51
N SER A 33 2.22 13.22 2.69
CA SER A 33 3.04 12.66 3.76
C SER A 33 2.47 11.35 4.29
N GLY A 34 1.15 11.30 4.53
CA GLY A 34 0.46 10.14 5.09
C GLY A 34 0.50 8.93 4.17
N ARG A 35 0.20 9.11 2.88
CA ARG A 35 0.26 8.01 1.91
C ARG A 35 1.69 7.47 1.73
N GLY A 36 2.70 8.35 1.75
CA GLY A 36 4.11 7.94 1.67
C GLY A 36 4.57 7.19 2.92
N ALA A 37 4.20 7.67 4.11
CA ALA A 37 4.52 6.99 5.36
C ALA A 37 3.87 5.60 5.45
N MET A 38 2.62 5.45 5.00
CA MET A 38 1.93 4.16 5.02
C MET A 38 2.43 3.20 3.93
N ASP A 39 2.97 3.71 2.82
CA ASP A 39 3.67 2.90 1.84
C ASP A 39 4.98 2.35 2.43
N ALA A 40 5.78 3.21 3.07
CA ALA A 40 6.98 2.78 3.81
C ALA A 40 6.65 1.76 4.90
N PHE A 41 5.54 1.95 5.64
CA PHE A 41 5.04 0.94 6.58
C PHE A 41 4.79 -0.39 5.88
N THR A 42 4.10 -0.39 4.74
CA THR A 42 3.74 -1.61 4.03
C THR A 42 4.98 -2.32 3.49
N HIS A 43 5.99 -1.59 3.02
CA HIS A 43 7.30 -2.14 2.65
C HIS A 43 7.97 -2.87 3.82
N LEU A 44 8.09 -2.19 4.97
CA LEU A 44 8.70 -2.75 6.17
C LEU A 44 7.92 -3.95 6.71
N MET A 45 6.60 -3.85 6.73
CA MET A 45 5.70 -4.90 7.22
C MET A 45 5.80 -6.15 6.36
N GLU A 46 5.64 -6.04 5.04
CA GLU A 46 5.68 -7.21 4.16
C GLU A 46 7.06 -7.84 4.12
N ALA A 47 8.14 -7.04 4.09
CA ALA A 47 9.50 -7.56 4.17
C ALA A 47 9.74 -8.29 5.50
N TYR A 48 9.24 -7.75 6.61
CA TYR A 48 9.37 -8.35 7.93
C TYR A 48 8.66 -9.71 8.02
N VAL A 49 7.41 -9.81 7.56
CA VAL A 49 6.62 -11.04 7.68
C VAL A 49 6.80 -11.99 6.50
N CYS A 50 7.67 -11.72 5.54
CA CYS A 50 7.80 -12.50 4.31
C CYS A 50 8.13 -13.97 4.59
N GLY A 51 7.85 -14.84 3.60
CA GLY A 51 8.06 -16.28 3.71
C GLY A 51 9.54 -16.72 3.79
N GLU A 52 10.47 -15.82 3.46
CA GLU A 52 11.91 -16.07 3.50
C GLU A 52 12.62 -14.95 4.30
N PRO A 53 12.42 -14.89 5.63
CA PRO A 53 13.04 -13.87 6.47
C PRO A 53 14.54 -14.09 6.62
N ASN A 54 15.28 -13.00 6.84
CA ASN A 54 16.67 -13.09 7.24
C ASN A 54 17.01 -12.07 8.35
N PRO A 55 17.99 -12.36 9.22
CA PRO A 55 18.28 -11.53 10.39
C PRO A 55 18.65 -10.08 10.07
N LEU A 56 19.32 -9.81 8.96
CA LEU A 56 19.72 -8.44 8.59
C LEU A 56 18.49 -7.61 8.17
N THR A 57 17.61 -8.16 7.34
CA THR A 57 16.38 -7.46 6.97
C THR A 57 15.43 -7.32 8.15
N ASP A 58 15.41 -8.29 9.08
CA ASP A 58 14.63 -8.19 10.30
C ASP A 58 15.06 -7.00 11.16
N MET A 59 16.37 -6.79 11.37
CA MET A 59 16.91 -5.63 12.12
C MET A 59 16.50 -4.31 11.45
N VAL A 60 16.62 -4.24 10.13
CA VAL A 60 16.24 -3.06 9.34
C VAL A 60 14.72 -2.77 9.46
N CYS A 61 13.90 -3.80 9.32
CA CYS A 61 12.45 -3.67 9.44
C CYS A 61 12.01 -3.25 10.85
N GLU A 62 12.58 -3.87 11.90
CA GLU A 62 12.23 -3.56 13.29
C GLU A 62 12.56 -2.10 13.63
N GLU A 63 13.71 -1.59 13.22
CA GLU A 63 14.07 -0.19 13.44
C GLU A 63 13.17 0.75 12.64
N GLY A 64 12.90 0.44 11.37
CA GLY A 64 12.01 1.23 10.52
C GLY A 64 10.58 1.30 11.09
N LEU A 65 10.01 0.16 11.49
CA LEU A 65 8.68 0.08 12.09
C LEU A 65 8.59 0.87 13.42
N ARG A 66 9.61 0.77 14.27
CA ARG A 66 9.68 1.49 15.55
C ARG A 66 9.72 3.01 15.34
N ARG A 67 10.55 3.49 14.43
CA ARG A 67 10.62 4.94 14.11
C ARG A 67 9.32 5.44 13.50
N LEU A 68 8.82 4.74 12.48
CA LEU A 68 7.60 5.11 11.79
C LEU A 68 6.42 5.19 12.75
N SER A 69 6.23 4.19 13.61
CA SER A 69 5.07 4.13 14.51
C SER A 69 5.02 5.29 15.50
N ARG A 70 6.17 5.74 16.00
CA ARG A 70 6.28 6.88 16.94
C ARG A 70 6.11 8.23 16.26
N SER A 71 6.40 8.30 14.97
CA SER A 71 6.55 9.57 14.25
C SER A 71 5.45 9.85 13.24
N VAL A 72 4.67 8.85 12.81
CA VAL A 72 3.74 8.98 11.68
C VAL A 72 2.70 10.08 11.87
N ILE A 73 2.10 10.19 13.04
CA ILE A 73 1.07 11.22 13.29
C ILE A 73 1.70 12.61 13.41
N ALA A 74 2.76 12.75 14.21
CA ALA A 74 3.43 14.04 14.40
C ALA A 74 4.10 14.57 13.11
N GLY A 75 4.70 13.69 12.32
CA GLY A 75 5.32 14.05 11.06
C GLY A 75 4.32 14.42 9.96
N CYS A 76 3.20 13.69 9.86
CA CYS A 76 2.23 13.89 8.78
C CYS A 76 1.22 15.02 9.08
N LYS A 77 0.79 15.17 10.34
CA LYS A 77 -0.26 16.15 10.70
C LYS A 77 0.26 17.45 11.29
N GLN A 78 1.43 17.43 11.94
CA GLN A 78 1.94 18.57 12.71
C GLN A 78 3.21 19.17 12.10
N ASP A 79 3.68 18.62 11.00
CA ASP A 79 4.96 18.97 10.36
C ASP A 79 6.16 19.00 11.31
N ASN A 80 6.15 18.11 12.31
CA ASN A 80 7.23 18.00 13.28
C ASN A 80 8.51 17.53 12.60
N HIS A 81 9.53 18.38 12.55
CA HIS A 81 10.77 18.14 11.80
C HIS A 81 11.53 16.90 12.27
N LYS A 82 11.56 16.64 13.59
CA LYS A 82 12.19 15.41 14.11
C LYS A 82 11.43 14.16 13.65
N ALA A 83 10.11 14.21 13.71
CA ALA A 83 9.27 13.12 13.22
C ALA A 83 9.42 12.92 11.70
N ARG A 84 9.56 13.99 10.91
CA ARG A 84 9.85 13.90 9.49
C ARG A 84 11.20 13.25 9.19
N SER A 85 12.23 13.55 9.99
CA SER A 85 13.52 12.88 9.89
C SER A 85 13.40 11.37 10.15
N ASP A 86 12.63 10.98 11.18
CA ASP A 86 12.38 9.56 11.47
C ASP A 86 11.59 8.88 10.34
N LEU A 87 10.59 9.55 9.75
CA LEU A 87 9.83 9.02 8.62
C LEU A 87 10.69 8.86 7.36
N SER A 88 11.55 9.83 7.04
CA SER A 88 12.48 9.76 5.92
C SER A 88 13.46 8.60 6.08
N PHE A 89 13.97 8.41 7.31
CA PHE A 89 14.84 7.29 7.62
C PHE A 89 14.10 5.95 7.55
N ALA A 90 12.87 5.87 8.07
CA ALA A 90 12.05 4.66 7.96
C ALA A 90 11.73 4.30 6.49
N ALA A 91 11.50 5.29 5.63
CA ALA A 91 11.31 5.06 4.19
C ALA A 91 12.57 4.51 3.52
N LEU A 92 13.75 5.03 3.88
CA LEU A 92 15.05 4.48 3.43
C LEU A 92 15.19 3.02 3.87
N LEU A 93 14.93 2.72 5.15
CA LEU A 93 14.98 1.35 5.68
C LEU A 93 13.98 0.43 4.96
N GLY A 94 12.79 0.94 4.62
CA GLY A 94 11.80 0.22 3.80
C GLY A 94 12.36 -0.15 2.42
N GLY A 95 13.02 0.78 1.74
CA GLY A 95 13.70 0.54 0.46
C GLY A 95 14.80 -0.52 0.57
N MET A 96 15.63 -0.44 1.63
CA MET A 96 16.66 -1.45 1.91
C MET A 96 16.05 -2.83 2.19
N ALA A 97 14.94 -2.88 2.95
CA ALA A 97 14.26 -4.12 3.28
C ALA A 97 13.72 -4.83 2.03
N ILE A 98 12.99 -4.12 1.16
CA ILE A 98 12.39 -4.74 -0.05
C ILE A 98 13.42 -5.12 -1.11
N THR A 99 14.64 -4.59 -1.04
CA THR A 99 15.74 -5.00 -1.93
C THR A 99 16.36 -6.33 -1.47
N ASN A 100 16.30 -6.63 -0.17
CA ASN A 100 16.95 -7.79 0.46
C ASN A 100 15.94 -8.82 1.00
N ALA A 101 14.64 -8.57 0.87
CA ALA A 101 13.57 -9.50 1.21
C ALA A 101 12.53 -9.52 0.08
N LYS A 102 11.40 -10.17 0.32
CA LYS A 102 10.30 -10.25 -0.64
C LYS A 102 9.10 -9.42 -0.15
N LEU A 103 8.32 -8.91 -1.08
CA LEU A 103 7.02 -8.30 -0.81
C LEU A 103 5.94 -9.39 -0.68
N GLY A 104 4.70 -8.98 -0.43
CA GLY A 104 3.59 -9.88 -0.20
C GLY A 104 2.31 -9.53 -0.98
N ALA A 105 1.18 -9.92 -0.40
CA ALA A 105 -0.12 -9.82 -1.06
C ALA A 105 -0.63 -8.38 -1.20
N ALA A 106 -0.24 -7.44 -0.32
CA ALA A 106 -0.64 -6.04 -0.47
C ALA A 106 -0.05 -5.43 -1.74
N HIS A 107 1.25 -5.64 -1.98
CA HIS A 107 1.88 -5.20 -3.22
C HIS A 107 1.46 -6.02 -4.44
N GLY A 108 1.18 -7.32 -4.26
CA GLY A 108 0.64 -8.17 -5.33
C GLY A 108 -0.72 -7.65 -5.85
N LEU A 109 -1.65 -7.39 -4.95
CA LEU A 109 -2.95 -6.81 -5.25
C LEU A 109 -2.84 -5.37 -5.77
N ALA A 110 -1.96 -4.54 -5.16
CA ALA A 110 -1.74 -3.18 -5.62
C ALA A 110 -1.16 -3.12 -7.04
N SER A 111 -0.35 -4.09 -7.44
CA SER A 111 0.14 -4.20 -8.82
C SER A 111 -0.99 -4.49 -9.80
N ALA A 112 -1.92 -5.37 -9.44
CA ALA A 112 -3.08 -5.72 -10.26
C ALA A 112 -4.12 -4.58 -10.35
N LEU A 113 -4.28 -3.80 -9.28
CA LEU A 113 -5.21 -2.66 -9.20
C LEU A 113 -4.63 -1.39 -9.85
N GLY A 114 -3.31 -1.20 -9.81
CA GLY A 114 -2.67 0.07 -10.16
C GLY A 114 -2.80 0.53 -11.61
N GLY A 115 -3.25 -0.34 -12.54
CA GLY A 115 -3.64 0.03 -13.89
C GLY A 115 -5.15 0.19 -14.08
N LYS A 116 -5.94 -0.26 -13.10
CA LYS A 116 -7.42 -0.29 -13.16
C LYS A 116 -8.05 0.86 -12.39
N LEU A 117 -7.35 1.39 -11.38
CA LEU A 117 -7.81 2.49 -10.54
C LEU A 117 -7.00 3.75 -10.81
N ASP A 118 -7.66 4.89 -10.82
CA ASP A 118 -6.99 6.21 -10.79
C ASP A 118 -6.66 6.58 -9.33
N ALA A 119 -5.91 5.71 -8.67
CA ALA A 119 -5.49 5.85 -7.28
C ALA A 119 -3.96 5.78 -7.18
N PRO A 120 -3.32 6.62 -6.35
CA PRO A 120 -1.90 6.49 -6.07
C PRO A 120 -1.58 5.10 -5.50
N HIS A 121 -0.49 4.49 -5.97
CA HIS A 121 -0.04 3.18 -5.50
C HIS A 121 0.03 3.08 -3.98
N SER A 122 0.59 4.11 -3.34
CA SER A 122 0.73 4.20 -1.90
C SER A 122 -0.61 4.24 -1.13
N VAL A 123 -1.69 4.72 -1.74
CA VAL A 123 -3.04 4.64 -1.14
C VAL A 123 -3.57 3.21 -1.27
N ILE A 124 -3.33 2.56 -2.40
CA ILE A 124 -3.78 1.19 -2.62
C ILE A 124 -3.09 0.24 -1.64
N THR A 125 -1.75 0.30 -1.52
CA THR A 125 -0.97 -0.53 -0.58
C THR A 125 -1.39 -0.29 0.87
N ALA A 126 -1.53 0.99 1.27
CA ALA A 126 -1.94 1.37 2.61
C ALA A 126 -3.32 0.79 2.99
N ARG A 127 -4.30 0.91 2.10
CA ARG A 127 -5.66 0.42 2.37
C ARG A 127 -5.76 -1.10 2.32
N LEU A 128 -4.94 -1.78 1.53
CA LEU A 128 -4.86 -3.24 1.51
C LEU A 128 -4.17 -3.81 2.76
N ALA A 129 -3.19 -3.11 3.32
CA ALA A 129 -2.33 -3.62 4.40
C ALA A 129 -3.09 -4.26 5.57
N PRO A 130 -4.06 -3.63 6.25
CA PRO A 130 -4.74 -4.22 7.41
C PRO A 130 -5.53 -5.47 7.06
N HIS A 131 -6.10 -5.55 5.85
CA HIS A 131 -6.88 -6.70 5.40
C HIS A 131 -5.98 -7.89 5.03
N VAL A 132 -4.84 -7.61 4.39
CA VAL A 132 -3.80 -8.61 4.10
C VAL A 132 -3.20 -9.16 5.39
N MET A 133 -2.87 -8.28 6.35
CA MET A 133 -2.38 -8.72 7.67
C MET A 133 -3.38 -9.66 8.36
N GLN A 134 -4.65 -9.26 8.41
CA GLN A 134 -5.71 -10.06 9.02
C GLN A 134 -5.85 -11.42 8.36
N GLU A 135 -5.85 -11.46 7.02
CA GLU A 135 -6.01 -12.71 6.28
C GLU A 135 -4.78 -13.63 6.39
N ASN A 136 -3.57 -13.08 6.43
CA ASN A 136 -2.36 -13.84 6.71
C ASN A 136 -2.38 -14.45 8.12
N ILE A 137 -2.84 -13.71 9.12
CA ILE A 137 -2.99 -14.22 10.49
C ILE A 137 -4.03 -15.36 10.52
N ASN A 138 -5.17 -15.20 9.85
CA ASN A 138 -6.20 -16.21 9.74
C ASN A 138 -5.67 -17.50 9.07
N ALA A 139 -4.98 -17.33 7.94
CA ALA A 139 -4.35 -18.42 7.21
C ALA A 139 -3.30 -19.16 8.06
N ALA A 140 -2.48 -18.40 8.79
CA ALA A 140 -1.46 -18.94 9.67
C ALA A 140 -2.08 -19.77 10.83
N LYS A 141 -3.15 -19.27 11.43
CA LYS A 141 -3.90 -19.99 12.47
C LYS A 141 -4.48 -21.31 11.94
N GLN A 142 -5.09 -21.29 10.76
CA GLN A 142 -5.66 -22.49 10.12
C GLN A 142 -4.58 -23.51 9.74
N ALA A 143 -3.39 -23.04 9.33
CA ALA A 143 -2.28 -23.90 8.95
C ALA A 143 -1.35 -24.28 10.11
N GLY A 144 -1.63 -23.85 11.35
CA GLY A 144 -0.77 -24.09 12.51
C GLY A 144 0.61 -23.46 12.44
N ARG A 145 0.77 -22.39 11.62
CA ARG A 145 2.05 -21.67 11.40
C ARG A 145 2.28 -20.63 12.51
N ASN A 146 2.68 -21.12 13.67
CA ASN A 146 2.98 -20.30 14.84
C ASN A 146 4.17 -19.35 14.61
N ASP A 147 5.10 -19.70 13.76
CA ASP A 147 6.21 -18.84 13.33
C ASP A 147 5.70 -17.54 12.70
N VAL A 148 4.76 -17.62 11.78
CA VAL A 148 4.12 -16.46 11.14
C VAL A 148 3.31 -15.64 12.15
N ILE A 149 2.53 -16.30 13.02
CA ILE A 149 1.76 -15.62 14.08
C ILE A 149 2.69 -14.85 15.01
N ASN A 150 3.82 -15.43 15.40
CA ASN A 150 4.81 -14.76 16.25
C ASN A 150 5.44 -13.54 15.58
N ARG A 151 5.66 -13.56 14.26
CA ARG A 151 6.14 -12.36 13.52
C ARG A 151 5.09 -11.25 13.54
N TYR A 152 3.81 -11.54 13.32
CA TYR A 152 2.74 -10.55 13.44
C TYR A 152 2.57 -10.04 14.87
N ARG A 153 2.75 -10.89 15.88
CA ARG A 153 2.75 -10.46 17.28
C ARG A 153 3.92 -9.52 17.59
N LYS A 154 5.13 -9.85 17.12
CA LYS A 154 6.29 -8.98 17.29
C LYS A 154 6.11 -7.64 16.56
N LEU A 155 5.57 -7.66 15.34
CA LEU A 155 5.20 -6.44 14.61
C LEU A 155 4.22 -5.59 15.42
N ALA A 156 3.18 -6.19 15.98
CA ALA A 156 2.21 -5.49 16.82
C ALA A 156 2.88 -4.84 18.04
N GLN A 157 3.79 -5.54 18.73
CA GLN A 157 4.56 -5.00 19.85
C GLN A 157 5.40 -3.80 19.43
N LEU A 158 6.04 -3.85 18.26
CA LEU A 158 6.86 -2.76 17.73
C LEU A 158 6.03 -1.50 17.44
N VAL A 159 4.88 -1.65 16.77
CA VAL A 159 4.09 -0.50 16.33
C VAL A 159 3.19 0.08 17.41
N THR A 160 2.82 -0.71 18.42
CA THR A 160 2.00 -0.24 19.54
C THR A 160 2.82 0.18 20.75
N ASP A 161 4.12 -0.13 20.77
CA ASP A 161 5.03 0.04 21.93
C ASP A 161 4.51 -0.67 23.20
N ARG A 162 3.81 -1.82 23.02
CA ARG A 162 3.24 -2.63 24.11
C ARG A 162 3.79 -4.06 24.07
N ALA A 163 4.50 -4.47 25.11
CA ALA A 163 5.10 -5.80 25.22
C ALA A 163 4.06 -6.94 25.20
N ASN A 164 2.83 -6.68 25.66
CA ASN A 164 1.74 -7.65 25.72
C ASN A 164 0.79 -7.60 24.51
N ALA A 165 1.13 -6.84 23.46
CA ALA A 165 0.32 -6.79 22.24
C ALA A 165 0.26 -8.16 21.56
N ASN A 166 -0.93 -8.53 21.10
CA ASN A 166 -1.16 -9.72 20.29
C ASN A 166 -1.11 -9.40 18.79
N GLU A 167 -1.16 -10.41 17.94
CA GLU A 167 -1.02 -10.26 16.48
C GLU A 167 -2.09 -9.37 15.84
N HIS A 168 -3.31 -9.31 16.41
CA HIS A 168 -4.41 -8.47 15.90
C HIS A 168 -4.26 -6.99 16.28
N ASP A 169 -3.53 -6.67 17.36
CA ASP A 169 -3.29 -5.29 17.77
C ASP A 169 -2.53 -4.50 16.70
N GLY A 170 -1.68 -5.16 15.91
CA GLY A 170 -1.01 -4.53 14.76
C GLY A 170 -2.00 -4.14 13.66
N VAL A 171 -2.99 -4.97 13.39
CA VAL A 171 -4.05 -4.66 12.41
C VAL A 171 -4.88 -3.46 12.86
N LEU A 172 -5.25 -3.43 14.13
CA LEU A 172 -6.01 -2.32 14.72
C LEU A 172 -5.21 -1.02 14.69
N TRP A 173 -3.90 -1.10 14.98
CA TRP A 173 -3.01 0.06 14.89
C TRP A 173 -2.98 0.64 13.46
N VAL A 174 -2.85 -0.19 12.44
CA VAL A 174 -2.86 0.27 11.05
C VAL A 174 -4.17 0.97 10.71
N LYS A 175 -5.32 0.36 11.05
CA LYS A 175 -6.64 0.97 10.83
C LYS A 175 -6.75 2.34 11.51
N MET A 176 -6.36 2.43 12.78
CA MET A 176 -6.35 3.69 13.53
C MET A 176 -5.47 4.76 12.86
N VAL A 177 -4.29 4.39 12.36
CA VAL A 177 -3.40 5.36 11.68
C VAL A 177 -4.02 5.83 10.36
N LEU A 178 -4.58 4.92 9.55
CA LEU A 178 -5.26 5.27 8.31
C LEU A 178 -6.42 6.25 8.54
N ASP A 179 -7.20 6.04 9.60
CA ASP A 179 -8.31 6.92 9.97
C ASP A 179 -7.79 8.30 10.45
N LYS A 180 -6.77 8.32 11.32
CA LYS A 180 -6.16 9.57 11.77
C LYS A 180 -5.51 10.38 10.64
N LEU A 181 -4.95 9.72 9.64
CA LEU A 181 -4.37 10.38 8.47
C LEU A 181 -5.42 10.76 7.42
N GLU A 182 -6.66 10.34 7.60
CA GLU A 182 -7.79 10.63 6.69
C GLU A 182 -7.49 10.19 5.25
N LEU A 183 -6.75 9.07 5.09
CA LEU A 183 -6.47 8.55 3.76
C LEU A 183 -7.77 8.09 3.09
N PRO A 184 -7.99 8.37 1.81
CA PRO A 184 -9.23 8.05 1.14
C PRO A 184 -9.45 6.54 1.03
N LEU A 185 -10.70 6.11 1.13
CA LEU A 185 -11.13 4.73 0.89
C LEU A 185 -11.00 4.37 -0.59
N LEU A 186 -10.75 3.10 -0.91
CA LEU A 186 -10.60 2.66 -2.31
C LEU A 186 -11.91 2.72 -3.10
N GLY A 187 -13.05 2.73 -2.42
CA GLY A 187 -14.35 2.96 -3.04
C GLY A 187 -14.42 4.28 -3.82
N LYS A 188 -13.75 5.35 -3.34
CA LYS A 188 -13.64 6.64 -4.04
C LYS A 188 -12.96 6.55 -5.40
N PHE A 189 -12.16 5.52 -5.63
CA PHE A 189 -11.42 5.28 -6.86
C PHE A 189 -12.04 4.16 -7.72
N GLY A 190 -13.26 3.72 -7.37
CA GLY A 190 -14.00 2.75 -8.15
C GLY A 190 -13.53 1.31 -8.01
N VAL A 191 -12.91 0.92 -6.89
CA VAL A 191 -12.48 -0.47 -6.68
C VAL A 191 -13.65 -1.45 -6.79
N CYS A 192 -14.84 -1.08 -6.36
CA CYS A 192 -16.05 -1.90 -6.41
C CYS A 192 -16.55 -2.16 -7.85
N GLN A 193 -16.08 -1.39 -8.83
CA GLN A 193 -16.41 -1.57 -10.25
C GLN A 193 -15.43 -2.53 -10.95
N THR A 194 -14.40 -3.00 -10.26
CA THR A 194 -13.43 -3.97 -10.82
C THR A 194 -13.94 -5.40 -10.62
N SER A 195 -13.60 -6.30 -11.56
CA SER A 195 -13.78 -7.73 -11.29
C SER A 195 -12.76 -8.20 -10.28
N PHE A 196 -13.21 -8.56 -9.07
CA PHE A 196 -12.33 -9.03 -8.00
C PHE A 196 -11.64 -10.35 -8.36
N GLU A 197 -12.32 -11.23 -9.09
CA GLU A 197 -11.78 -12.49 -9.57
C GLU A 197 -10.63 -12.25 -10.55
N GLN A 198 -10.79 -11.29 -11.48
CA GLN A 198 -9.74 -10.93 -12.41
C GLN A 198 -8.56 -10.27 -11.71
N VAL A 199 -8.82 -9.35 -10.79
CA VAL A 199 -7.76 -8.70 -9.97
C VAL A 199 -7.00 -9.74 -9.16
N ALA A 200 -7.68 -10.69 -8.53
CA ALA A 200 -7.05 -11.77 -7.76
C ALA A 200 -6.17 -12.66 -8.66
N ASN A 201 -6.66 -13.03 -9.85
CA ASN A 201 -5.90 -13.82 -10.82
C ASN A 201 -4.65 -13.07 -11.32
N ASP A 202 -4.76 -11.77 -11.58
CA ASP A 202 -3.62 -10.95 -12.00
C ASP A 202 -2.61 -10.80 -10.85
N ALA A 203 -3.08 -10.63 -9.60
CA ALA A 203 -2.23 -10.58 -8.42
C ALA A 203 -1.44 -11.87 -8.19
N LEU A 204 -2.05 -13.04 -8.41
CA LEU A 204 -1.38 -14.35 -8.30
C LEU A 204 -0.22 -14.53 -9.29
N LYS A 205 -0.22 -13.81 -10.41
CA LYS A 205 0.88 -13.79 -11.38
C LYS A 205 2.00 -12.82 -10.98
N SER A 206 1.74 -11.91 -10.06
CA SER A 206 2.72 -10.92 -9.60
C SER A 206 3.91 -11.58 -8.89
N VAL A 207 5.11 -11.04 -9.13
CA VAL A 207 6.31 -11.47 -8.40
C VAL A 207 6.19 -11.15 -6.91
N ALA A 208 5.53 -10.04 -6.56
CA ALA A 208 5.40 -9.59 -5.17
C ALA A 208 4.68 -10.61 -4.28
N ILE A 209 3.58 -11.22 -4.77
CA ILE A 209 2.78 -12.14 -3.95
C ILE A 209 3.53 -13.40 -3.54
N LYS A 210 4.58 -13.77 -4.29
CA LYS A 210 5.39 -14.96 -4.00
C LYS A 210 6.18 -14.85 -2.69
N GLY A 211 6.34 -13.65 -2.17
CA GLY A 211 6.97 -13.42 -0.87
C GLY A 211 6.00 -13.42 0.30
N ASN A 212 4.70 -13.57 0.06
CA ASN A 212 3.74 -13.62 1.16
C ASN A 212 4.07 -14.76 2.13
N PRO A 213 3.88 -14.58 3.47
CA PRO A 213 4.29 -15.59 4.46
C PRO A 213 3.61 -16.95 4.28
N LEU A 214 2.42 -16.97 3.67
CA LEU A 214 1.72 -18.18 3.25
C LEU A 214 1.12 -17.97 1.86
N PRO A 215 1.01 -19.03 1.04
CA PRO A 215 0.26 -18.95 -0.20
C PRO A 215 -1.20 -18.58 0.07
N LEU A 216 -1.68 -17.53 -0.58
CA LEU A 216 -3.09 -17.17 -0.59
C LEU A 216 -3.69 -17.61 -1.93
N ASN A 217 -4.82 -18.32 -1.88
CA ASN A 217 -5.56 -18.70 -3.07
C ASN A 217 -6.45 -17.53 -3.57
N GLN A 218 -7.05 -17.71 -4.72
CA GLN A 218 -7.92 -16.70 -5.33
C GLN A 218 -9.06 -16.28 -4.41
N GLU A 219 -9.70 -17.23 -3.72
CA GLU A 219 -10.85 -16.95 -2.83
C GLU A 219 -10.47 -16.00 -1.69
N ARG A 220 -9.28 -16.19 -1.07
CA ARG A 220 -8.77 -15.32 -0.02
C ARG A 220 -8.44 -13.93 -0.54
N LEU A 221 -7.88 -13.82 -1.74
CA LEU A 221 -7.62 -12.52 -2.37
C LEU A 221 -8.91 -11.78 -2.71
N VAL A 222 -9.90 -12.48 -3.24
CA VAL A 222 -11.25 -11.92 -3.47
C VAL A 222 -11.88 -11.48 -2.15
N PHE A 223 -11.72 -12.26 -1.08
CA PHE A 223 -12.21 -11.87 0.24
C PHE A 223 -11.54 -10.56 0.73
N ILE A 224 -10.22 -10.43 0.60
CA ILE A 224 -9.51 -9.18 0.91
C ILE A 224 -10.08 -8.00 0.10
N LEU A 225 -10.28 -8.17 -1.21
CA LEU A 225 -10.82 -7.13 -2.08
C LEU A 225 -12.25 -6.71 -1.66
N LYS A 226 -13.09 -7.65 -1.26
CA LYS A 226 -14.42 -7.35 -0.71
C LYS A 226 -14.36 -6.54 0.59
N GLN A 227 -13.37 -6.80 1.45
CA GLN A 227 -13.19 -6.04 2.70
C GLN A 227 -12.67 -4.62 2.46
N VAL A 228 -11.95 -4.39 1.38
CA VAL A 228 -11.42 -3.07 0.98
C VAL A 228 -12.45 -2.24 0.21
N CYS A 229 -13.45 -2.90 -0.37
CA CYS A 229 -14.61 -2.25 -0.98
C CYS A 229 -15.57 -1.79 0.13
N ASP A 230 -15.35 -0.59 0.64
CA ASP A 230 -16.13 0.03 1.73
C ASP A 230 -17.52 0.51 1.27
N CYS A 231 -18.05 -0.06 0.21
CA CYS A 231 -19.38 0.26 -0.29
C CYS A 231 -20.41 -0.47 0.56
N SER A 232 -21.25 0.27 1.25
CA SER A 232 -22.48 -0.23 1.90
C SER A 232 -23.46 -0.77 0.83
N GLY A 233 -23.28 -1.99 0.38
CA GLY A 233 -24.27 -2.78 -0.39
C GLY A 233 -24.73 -2.26 -1.76
N ASP A 234 -24.62 -0.98 -2.05
CA ASP A 234 -25.22 -0.30 -3.19
C ASP A 234 -24.23 0.03 -4.34
N CYS A 235 -23.16 -0.73 -4.45
CA CYS A 235 -22.28 -0.64 -5.63
C CYS A 235 -22.95 -1.29 -6.86
N VAL A 236 -24.13 -0.86 -7.20
CA VAL A 236 -24.73 -1.12 -8.51
C VAL A 236 -24.01 -0.18 -9.48
N ALA A 237 -23.32 -0.76 -10.45
CA ALA A 237 -22.69 -0.04 -11.54
C ALA A 237 -23.72 0.84 -12.26
N GLU A 238 -23.79 2.12 -11.93
CA GLU A 238 -24.27 3.10 -12.88
C GLU A 238 -23.18 3.22 -13.94
N SER A 239 -23.42 2.54 -15.06
CA SER A 239 -22.65 2.72 -16.28
C SER A 239 -22.86 4.14 -16.77
N THR A 240 -22.01 5.06 -16.32
CA THR A 240 -21.86 6.35 -17.00
C THR A 240 -21.27 6.05 -18.38
N PRO A 241 -21.94 6.45 -19.47
CA PRO A 241 -21.37 6.25 -20.80
C PRO A 241 -20.09 7.08 -20.88
N HIS A 242 -19.02 6.43 -21.27
CA HIS A 242 -17.76 7.06 -21.64
C HIS A 242 -18.06 8.05 -22.77
N MET A 243 -18.13 9.34 -22.48
CA MET A 243 -18.02 10.37 -23.52
C MET A 243 -16.62 10.22 -24.13
N SER A 244 -16.58 9.68 -25.34
CA SER A 244 -15.38 9.58 -26.11
C SER A 244 -14.87 11.00 -26.40
N SER A 245 -13.58 11.22 -26.16
CA SER A 245 -12.86 12.48 -26.40
C SER A 245 -12.81 12.96 -27.88
N VAL A 246 -13.69 12.44 -28.73
CA VAL A 246 -13.79 12.77 -30.16
C VAL A 246 -14.84 13.87 -30.44
N GLU A 247 -15.81 14.10 -29.52
CA GLU A 247 -16.86 15.13 -29.78
C GLU A 247 -16.48 16.57 -29.38
N VAL A 248 -15.29 16.81 -28.81
CA VAL A 248 -14.85 18.16 -28.41
C VAL A 248 -14.13 18.93 -29.53
N LEU A 249 -13.81 18.28 -30.66
CA LEU A 249 -13.08 18.90 -31.77
C LEU A 249 -13.96 19.39 -32.95
N GLU A 250 -15.23 19.01 -33.02
CA GLU A 250 -16.11 19.44 -34.11
C GLU A 250 -16.94 20.71 -33.82
N SER A 251 -16.89 21.28 -32.61
CA SER A 251 -17.63 22.51 -32.28
C SER A 251 -16.79 23.79 -32.37
N ARG A 252 -15.62 23.75 -32.98
CA ARG A 252 -14.76 24.96 -33.18
C ARG A 252 -14.48 25.35 -34.65
N SER A 253 -15.24 24.82 -35.62
CA SER A 253 -15.06 25.18 -37.04
C SER A 253 -16.07 26.18 -37.62
N ASP A 254 -17.02 26.73 -36.82
CA ASP A 254 -18.03 27.66 -37.31
C ASP A 254 -17.91 29.05 -36.67
N LEU A 255 -16.75 29.69 -36.78
CA LEU A 255 -16.60 31.13 -36.53
C LEU A 255 -15.45 31.71 -37.34
N SER A 256 -15.56 31.63 -38.67
CA SER A 256 -14.77 32.51 -39.56
C SER A 256 -15.51 32.78 -40.89
N SER A 257 -16.61 33.50 -40.80
CA SER A 257 -17.18 34.22 -41.93
C SER A 257 -18.17 35.22 -41.36
N VAL A 258 -17.70 36.45 -41.08
CA VAL A 258 -18.38 37.77 -41.20
C VAL A 258 -17.34 38.83 -40.80
N ASN A 259 -16.80 39.49 -41.76
CA ASN A 259 -16.69 40.91 -41.98
C ASN A 259 -15.50 41.26 -42.84
N GLU A 260 -15.87 41.89 -43.90
CA GLU A 260 -15.16 42.84 -44.73
C GLU A 260 -14.25 43.78 -43.94
#